data_9fa2256ffd67bfb639d74f3b07b80cfa
#
_entry.id   9fa2256ffd67bfb639d74f3b07b80cfa
#
_cell.length_a   1.000
_cell.length_b   1.000
_cell.length_c   1.000
_cell.angle_alpha   90.00
_cell.angle_beta   90.00
_cell.angle_gamma   90.00
#
_symmetry.space_group_name_H-M   'P 1'
#
loop_
_entity.id
_entity.type
_entity.pdbx_description
1 polymer ?
#
loop_
_entity_poly.entity_id
_entity_poly.type
_entity_poly.pdbx_seq_one_letter_code
_entity_poly.pdbx_strand_id
1 'polypeptide(L)'
;KKRALDHVDLHLEPGKIIGLLGPNGSGKTTLMKLANGLLQPTEGSITIAGSVPGPATKEIVSYLPDAAWLPDWMRVEQLVEMFHEFYADFDPAKANEMLARLELEPKARLKTLSKGSKEKVQLILAMSRAAKLYLLDEPIGGVDPAARDYILSTILNNYSRDATVILPPTSSAISSPFWTKPSF
;
A
#
# COMPACT_ATOMS: atom_id res chain seq x y z
N LYS A 1 11.74 14.41 -22.95
CA LYS A 1 11.37 13.53 -21.82
C LYS A 1 9.90 13.15 -21.96
N LYS A 2 9.55 11.88 -21.74
CA LYS A 2 8.14 11.44 -21.75
C LYS A 2 7.47 12.00 -20.48
N ARG A 3 6.33 12.70 -20.61
CA ARG A 3 5.51 13.09 -19.48
C ARG A 3 4.83 11.84 -18.90
N ALA A 4 4.92 11.64 -17.61
CA ALA A 4 4.30 10.51 -16.91
C ALA A 4 2.87 10.84 -16.48
N LEU A 5 2.64 12.09 -16.07
CA LEU A 5 1.34 12.68 -15.76
C LEU A 5 1.26 14.02 -16.52
N ASP A 6 0.12 14.30 -17.13
CA ASP A 6 -0.09 15.50 -17.92
C ASP A 6 -1.45 16.12 -17.60
N HIS A 7 -1.45 17.35 -17.04
CA HIS A 7 -2.65 18.11 -16.65
C HIS A 7 -3.65 17.30 -15.79
N VAL A 8 -3.14 16.57 -14.78
CA VAL A 8 -3.99 15.80 -13.86
C VAL A 8 -4.48 16.73 -12.76
N ASP A 9 -5.80 16.91 -12.69
CA ASP A 9 -6.49 17.54 -11.56
C ASP A 9 -7.31 16.49 -10.84
N LEU A 10 -6.98 16.20 -9.57
CA LEU A 10 -7.54 15.10 -8.82
C LEU A 10 -7.79 15.51 -7.37
N HIS A 11 -9.05 15.45 -6.96
CA HIS A 11 -9.45 15.61 -5.57
C HIS A 11 -10.06 14.30 -5.07
N LEU A 12 -9.54 13.79 -3.95
CA LEU A 12 -9.98 12.53 -3.35
C LEU A 12 -10.51 12.78 -1.94
N GLU A 13 -11.76 12.40 -1.73
CA GLU A 13 -12.41 12.49 -0.43
C GLU A 13 -11.89 11.39 0.53
N PRO A 14 -11.79 11.67 1.84
CA PRO A 14 -11.47 10.66 2.85
C PRO A 14 -12.46 9.48 2.88
N GLY A 15 -12.00 8.33 3.41
CA GLY A 15 -12.87 7.17 3.62
C GLY A 15 -13.28 6.42 2.36
N LYS A 16 -12.53 6.54 1.26
CA LYS A 16 -12.84 5.91 -0.03
C LYS A 16 -11.82 4.85 -0.41
N ILE A 17 -12.29 3.81 -1.10
CA ILE A 17 -11.44 2.86 -1.79
C ILE A 17 -11.44 3.22 -3.27
N ILE A 18 -10.28 3.56 -3.78
CA ILE A 18 -10.10 4.16 -5.10
C ILE A 18 -9.25 3.25 -5.97
N GLY A 19 -9.80 2.82 -7.09
CA GLY A 19 -9.10 2.02 -8.08
C GLY A 19 -8.45 2.88 -9.16
N LEU A 20 -7.13 2.91 -9.26
CA LEU A 20 -6.42 3.57 -10.36
C LEU A 20 -6.42 2.69 -11.61
N LEU A 21 -7.33 2.98 -12.54
CA LEU A 21 -7.46 2.30 -13.82
C LEU A 21 -6.43 2.84 -14.83
N GLY A 22 -5.84 1.95 -15.61
CA GLY A 22 -4.95 2.33 -16.70
C GLY A 22 -3.94 1.24 -17.05
N PRO A 23 -3.44 1.21 -18.28
CA PRO A 23 -2.43 0.25 -18.72
C PRO A 23 -1.08 0.45 -17.99
N ASN A 24 -0.17 -0.51 -18.16
CA ASN A 24 1.19 -0.34 -17.65
C ASN A 24 1.85 0.87 -18.33
N GLY A 25 2.53 1.69 -17.52
CA GLY A 25 3.14 2.95 -17.98
C GLY A 25 2.19 4.15 -18.07
N SER A 26 0.95 4.05 -17.59
CA SER A 26 -0.02 5.17 -17.56
C SER A 26 0.22 6.18 -16.43
N GLY A 27 1.24 6.00 -15.61
CA GLY A 27 1.61 6.96 -14.55
C GLY A 27 1.08 6.60 -13.15
N LYS A 28 0.40 5.47 -12.93
CA LYS A 28 -0.13 5.06 -11.60
C LYS A 28 0.94 5.06 -10.51
N THR A 29 2.02 4.31 -10.72
CA THR A 29 3.17 4.28 -9.81
C THR A 29 3.81 5.66 -9.62
N THR A 30 3.86 6.49 -10.67
CA THR A 30 4.36 7.87 -10.58
C THR A 30 3.50 8.72 -9.67
N LEU A 31 2.17 8.63 -9.80
CA LEU A 31 1.22 9.33 -8.93
C LEU A 31 1.39 8.90 -7.46
N MET A 32 1.49 7.59 -7.20
CA MET A 32 1.70 7.08 -5.84
C MET A 32 3.05 7.52 -5.24
N LYS A 33 4.11 7.54 -6.04
CA LYS A 33 5.43 8.04 -5.61
C LYS A 33 5.43 9.53 -5.31
N LEU A 34 4.71 10.34 -6.09
CA LEU A 34 4.48 11.76 -5.81
C LEU A 34 3.71 11.94 -4.50
N ALA A 35 2.61 11.20 -4.32
CA ALA A 35 1.80 11.26 -3.10
C ALA A 35 2.58 10.82 -1.85
N ASN A 36 3.53 9.89 -1.99
CA ASN A 36 4.41 9.46 -0.91
C ASN A 36 5.67 10.34 -0.74
N GLY A 37 5.85 11.39 -1.55
CA GLY A 37 7.01 12.28 -1.49
C GLY A 37 8.33 11.64 -1.93
N LEU A 38 8.29 10.54 -2.68
CA LEU A 38 9.46 9.90 -3.29
C LEU A 38 9.87 10.57 -4.60
N LEU A 39 8.96 11.30 -5.21
CA LEU A 39 9.19 12.15 -6.36
C LEU A 39 8.62 13.55 -6.08
N GLN A 40 9.13 14.54 -6.81
CA GLN A 40 8.58 15.88 -6.82
C GLN A 40 7.94 16.18 -8.18
N PRO A 41 6.79 16.88 -8.22
CA PRO A 41 6.19 17.30 -9.49
C PRO A 41 7.13 18.28 -10.21
N THR A 42 7.20 18.18 -11.53
CA THR A 42 7.96 19.15 -12.35
C THR A 42 7.22 20.49 -12.40
N GLU A 43 5.90 20.44 -12.44
CA GLU A 43 4.98 21.59 -12.43
C GLU A 43 3.74 21.20 -11.63
N GLY A 44 3.01 22.17 -11.12
CA GLY A 44 1.83 21.94 -10.28
C GLY A 44 2.18 21.59 -8.84
N SER A 45 1.21 21.11 -8.08
CA SER A 45 1.34 20.80 -6.67
C SER A 45 0.55 19.55 -6.30
N ILE A 46 0.94 18.90 -5.21
CA ILE A 46 0.22 17.81 -4.59
C ILE A 46 0.18 18.04 -3.09
N THR A 47 -0.96 17.75 -2.47
CA THR A 47 -1.12 17.81 -1.02
C THR A 47 -1.80 16.55 -0.50
N ILE A 48 -1.43 16.12 0.69
CA ILE A 48 -2.04 15.02 1.43
C ILE A 48 -2.53 15.60 2.76
N ALA A 49 -3.84 15.55 2.99
CA ALA A 49 -4.48 16.17 4.16
C ALA A 49 -4.03 17.64 4.36
N GLY A 50 -3.95 18.41 3.26
CA GLY A 50 -3.56 19.82 3.27
C GLY A 50 -2.05 20.10 3.35
N SER A 51 -1.21 19.06 3.49
CA SER A 51 0.25 19.21 3.61
C SER A 51 0.96 18.70 2.36
N VAL A 52 2.06 19.35 1.96
CA VAL A 52 2.94 18.86 0.90
C VAL A 52 3.59 17.55 1.35
N PRO A 53 3.69 16.53 0.45
CA PRO A 53 4.33 15.27 0.78
C PRO A 53 5.74 15.44 1.35
N GLY A 54 5.97 14.89 2.55
CA GLY A 54 7.21 15.05 3.30
C GLY A 54 7.19 14.27 4.61
N PRO A 55 8.06 14.57 5.58
CA PRO A 55 8.13 13.84 6.85
C PRO A 55 6.77 13.75 7.57
N ALA A 56 6.06 14.86 7.71
CA ALA A 56 4.76 14.91 8.39
C ALA A 56 3.68 14.04 7.69
N THR A 57 3.67 13.97 6.37
CA THR A 57 2.72 13.12 5.66
C THR A 57 3.08 11.64 5.74
N LYS A 58 4.35 11.28 5.97
CA LYS A 58 4.77 9.88 6.16
C LYS A 58 4.22 9.26 7.45
N GLU A 59 3.86 10.07 8.43
CA GLU A 59 3.20 9.61 9.65
C GLU A 59 1.78 9.07 9.36
N ILE A 60 1.12 9.60 8.34
CA ILE A 60 -0.27 9.29 7.99
C ILE A 60 -0.43 8.50 6.68
N VAL A 61 0.67 8.26 5.96
CA VAL A 61 0.67 7.51 4.69
C VAL A 61 1.36 6.18 4.87
N SER A 62 0.68 5.09 4.49
CA SER A 62 1.28 3.78 4.35
C SER A 62 1.45 3.46 2.87
N TYR A 63 2.69 3.20 2.43
CA TYR A 63 3.00 2.92 1.04
C TYR A 63 3.58 1.53 0.87
N LEU A 64 2.94 0.76 0.00
CA LEU A 64 3.43 -0.54 -0.46
C LEU A 64 3.87 -0.40 -1.92
N PRO A 65 5.19 -0.40 -2.22
CA PRO A 65 5.69 -0.35 -3.57
C PRO A 65 5.53 -1.71 -4.29
N ASP A 66 5.49 -1.67 -5.61
CA ASP A 66 5.50 -2.84 -6.50
C ASP A 66 6.76 -3.74 -6.30
N ALA A 67 7.92 -3.12 -6.05
CA ALA A 67 9.16 -3.86 -5.87
C ALA A 67 9.42 -4.27 -4.42
N ALA A 68 10.08 -5.42 -4.24
CA ALA A 68 10.61 -5.82 -2.94
C ALA A 68 11.69 -4.82 -2.47
N TRP A 69 11.50 -4.24 -1.29
CA TRP A 69 12.38 -3.21 -0.70
C TRP A 69 12.91 -3.59 0.68
N LEU A 70 12.35 -4.66 1.28
CA LEU A 70 12.76 -5.11 2.60
C LEU A 70 14.12 -5.82 2.57
N PRO A 71 14.95 -5.66 3.62
CA PRO A 71 16.26 -6.32 3.70
C PRO A 71 16.14 -7.85 3.76
N ASP A 72 16.67 -8.53 2.76
CA ASP A 72 16.60 -10.01 2.63
C ASP A 72 17.24 -10.79 3.78
N TRP A 73 18.16 -10.18 4.53
CA TRP A 73 18.86 -10.79 5.65
C TRP A 73 18.05 -10.81 6.96
N MET A 74 17.05 -9.93 7.07
CA MET A 74 16.21 -9.83 8.26
C MET A 74 15.23 -11.00 8.38
N ARG A 75 14.86 -11.33 9.62
CA ARG A 75 13.74 -12.22 9.94
C ARG A 75 12.43 -11.43 9.88
N VAL A 76 11.33 -12.16 9.68
CA VAL A 76 9.99 -11.52 9.64
C VAL A 76 9.66 -10.84 10.98
N GLU A 77 9.95 -11.49 12.11
CA GLU A 77 9.78 -10.91 13.47
C GLU A 77 10.56 -9.60 13.65
N GLN A 78 11.80 -9.54 13.15
CA GLN A 78 12.63 -8.33 13.21
C GLN A 78 12.08 -7.18 12.38
N LEU A 79 11.40 -7.49 11.27
CA LEU A 79 10.71 -6.47 10.48
C LEU A 79 9.48 -5.92 11.21
N VAL A 80 8.73 -6.77 11.93
CA VAL A 80 7.61 -6.33 12.77
C VAL A 80 8.11 -5.40 13.88
N GLU A 81 9.19 -5.77 14.58
CA GLU A 81 9.83 -4.93 15.59
C GLU A 81 10.31 -3.60 15.01
N MET A 82 11.02 -3.63 13.88
CA MET A 82 11.51 -2.45 13.19
C MET A 82 10.36 -1.49 12.83
N PHE A 83 9.27 -2.01 12.29
CA PHE A 83 8.12 -1.17 11.95
C PHE A 83 7.46 -0.57 13.19
N HIS A 84 7.39 -1.31 14.29
CA HIS A 84 6.88 -0.82 15.56
C HIS A 84 7.74 0.31 16.16
N GLU A 85 9.06 0.25 15.96
CA GLU A 85 9.96 1.32 16.39
C GLU A 85 9.87 2.57 15.51
N PHE A 86 9.68 2.39 14.19
CA PHE A 86 9.65 3.51 13.24
C PHE A 86 8.29 4.21 13.13
N TYR A 87 7.19 3.49 13.36
CA TYR A 87 5.84 4.01 13.16
C TYR A 87 5.01 3.89 14.44
N ALA A 88 4.70 5.02 15.04
CA ALA A 88 3.89 5.07 16.27
C ALA A 88 2.47 4.51 16.09
N ASP A 89 1.97 4.48 14.85
CA ASP A 89 0.66 3.97 14.47
C ASP A 89 0.68 2.49 14.05
N PHE A 90 1.82 1.79 14.22
CA PHE A 90 1.94 0.38 13.85
C PHE A 90 1.44 -0.54 14.97
N ASP A 91 0.61 -1.51 14.60
CA ASP A 91 0.06 -2.51 15.50
C ASP A 91 0.76 -3.87 15.32
N PRO A 92 1.70 -4.24 16.20
CA PRO A 92 2.42 -5.51 16.11
C PRO A 92 1.51 -6.72 16.40
N ALA A 93 0.44 -6.57 17.18
CA ALA A 93 -0.50 -7.66 17.44
C ALA A 93 -1.27 -8.03 16.17
N LYS A 94 -1.77 -7.01 15.46
CA LYS A 94 -2.40 -7.17 14.14
C LYS A 94 -1.46 -7.80 13.12
N ALA A 95 -0.19 -7.36 13.07
CA ALA A 95 0.80 -7.93 12.17
C ALA A 95 1.00 -9.43 12.45
N ASN A 96 1.17 -9.82 13.71
CA ASN A 96 1.37 -11.22 14.12
C ASN A 96 0.13 -12.09 13.83
N GLU A 97 -1.09 -11.57 14.04
CA GLU A 97 -2.32 -12.26 13.66
C GLU A 97 -2.37 -12.55 12.16
N MET A 98 -2.04 -11.56 11.33
CA MET A 98 -2.03 -11.71 9.88
C MET A 98 -0.94 -12.68 9.40
N LEU A 99 0.26 -12.65 10.02
CA LEU A 99 1.33 -13.61 9.75
C LEU A 99 0.87 -15.04 10.03
N ALA A 100 0.24 -15.27 11.18
CA ALA A 100 -0.28 -16.60 11.55
C ALA A 100 -1.35 -17.09 10.57
N ARG A 101 -2.30 -16.23 10.18
CA ARG A 101 -3.36 -16.59 9.21
C ARG A 101 -2.84 -16.90 7.80
N LEU A 102 -1.73 -16.26 7.40
CA LEU A 102 -1.09 -16.51 6.11
C LEU A 102 0.02 -17.57 6.18
N GLU A 103 0.12 -18.28 7.31
CA GLU A 103 1.08 -19.36 7.56
C GLU A 103 2.54 -18.93 7.31
N LEU A 104 2.87 -17.70 7.70
CA LEU A 104 4.20 -17.13 7.57
C LEU A 104 4.97 -17.29 8.88
N GLU A 105 6.10 -18.01 8.80
CA GLU A 105 6.95 -18.30 9.96
C GLU A 105 7.71 -17.03 10.42
N PRO A 106 7.49 -16.53 11.66
CA PRO A 106 8.11 -15.29 12.14
C PRO A 106 9.64 -15.34 12.18
N LYS A 107 10.22 -16.50 12.43
CA LYS A 107 11.68 -16.70 12.49
C LYS A 107 12.33 -16.91 11.13
N ALA A 108 11.55 -17.07 10.06
CA ALA A 108 12.09 -17.21 8.71
C ALA A 108 12.81 -15.93 8.27
N ARG A 109 13.94 -16.08 7.57
CA ARG A 109 14.61 -14.95 6.91
C ARG A 109 13.95 -14.66 5.59
N LEU A 110 13.81 -13.39 5.24
CA LEU A 110 13.19 -12.98 3.96
C LEU A 110 13.83 -13.65 2.75
N LYS A 111 15.15 -13.81 2.72
CA LYS A 111 15.86 -14.46 1.62
C LYS A 111 15.41 -15.91 1.36
N THR A 112 14.85 -16.59 2.36
CA THR A 112 14.39 -17.98 2.25
C THR A 112 12.93 -18.09 1.83
N LEU A 113 12.20 -16.98 1.83
CA LEU A 113 10.80 -16.94 1.44
C LEU A 113 10.64 -16.90 -0.09
N SER A 114 9.54 -17.50 -0.58
CA SER A 114 9.12 -17.33 -1.97
C SER A 114 8.80 -15.86 -2.27
N LYS A 115 8.77 -15.48 -3.55
CA LYS A 115 8.36 -14.13 -3.96
C LYS A 115 6.99 -13.76 -3.39
N GLY A 116 5.99 -14.63 -3.53
CA GLY A 116 4.65 -14.38 -3.01
C GLY A 116 4.61 -14.25 -1.48
N SER A 117 5.42 -15.04 -0.75
CA SER A 117 5.52 -14.90 0.71
C SER A 117 6.16 -13.58 1.12
N LYS A 118 7.16 -13.08 0.38
CA LYS A 118 7.75 -11.75 0.60
C LYS A 118 6.73 -10.64 0.36
N GLU A 119 5.94 -10.73 -0.70
CA GLU A 119 4.85 -9.79 -0.99
C GLU A 119 3.78 -9.78 0.11
N LYS A 120 3.41 -10.96 0.63
CA LYS A 120 2.51 -11.09 1.79
C LYS A 120 3.08 -10.37 3.03
N VAL A 121 4.37 -10.57 3.37
CA VAL A 121 5.01 -9.88 4.50
C VAL A 121 4.97 -8.37 4.31
N GLN A 122 5.34 -7.85 3.15
CA GLN A 122 5.29 -6.42 2.86
C GLN A 122 3.90 -5.82 3.03
N LEU A 123 2.88 -6.53 2.54
CA LEU A 123 1.49 -6.10 2.68
C LEU A 123 1.05 -6.09 4.15
N ILE A 124 1.39 -7.14 4.92
CA ILE A 124 1.07 -7.22 6.35
C ILE A 124 1.65 -6.01 7.08
N LEU A 125 2.91 -5.68 6.83
CA LEU A 125 3.57 -4.53 7.46
C LEU A 125 2.86 -3.21 7.08
N ALA A 126 2.51 -3.04 5.81
CA ALA A 126 1.78 -1.85 5.37
C ALA A 126 0.38 -1.74 5.99
N MET A 127 -0.37 -2.85 6.07
CA MET A 127 -1.75 -2.88 6.58
C MET A 127 -1.85 -2.91 8.10
N SER A 128 -0.75 -3.18 8.80
CA SER A 128 -0.69 -3.13 10.27
C SER A 128 -0.46 -1.72 10.83
N ARG A 129 -0.32 -0.72 9.97
CA ARG A 129 -0.37 0.69 10.34
C ARG A 129 -1.82 1.17 10.44
N ALA A 130 -2.06 2.18 11.28
CA ALA A 130 -3.34 2.90 11.35
C ALA A 130 -3.28 4.19 10.49
N ALA A 131 -2.82 4.08 9.25
CA ALA A 131 -2.63 5.19 8.33
C ALA A 131 -3.96 5.81 7.88
N LYS A 132 -3.94 7.10 7.51
CA LYS A 132 -5.09 7.79 6.89
C LYS A 132 -5.15 7.58 5.37
N LEU A 133 -4.01 7.28 4.74
CA LEU A 133 -3.91 7.00 3.32
C LEU A 133 -3.04 5.77 3.08
N TYR A 134 -3.60 4.76 2.41
CA TYR A 134 -2.86 3.60 1.95
C TYR A 134 -2.66 3.70 0.44
N LEU A 135 -1.41 3.66 0.02
CA LEU A 135 -0.99 3.63 -1.38
C LEU A 135 -0.43 2.24 -1.67
N LEU A 136 -1.18 1.42 -2.39
CA LEU A 136 -0.82 0.02 -2.65
C LEU A 136 -0.52 -0.15 -4.14
N ASP A 137 0.77 -0.21 -4.50
CA ASP A 137 1.22 -0.33 -5.89
C ASP A 137 1.39 -1.81 -6.25
N GLU A 138 0.41 -2.38 -6.94
CA GLU A 138 0.33 -3.81 -7.30
C GLU A 138 0.41 -4.81 -6.12
N PRO A 139 -0.41 -4.64 -5.07
CA PRO A 139 -0.27 -5.41 -3.82
C PRO A 139 -0.50 -6.93 -3.98
N ILE A 140 -0.88 -7.41 -5.15
CA ILE A 140 -1.38 -8.78 -5.37
C ILE A 140 -0.80 -9.42 -6.66
N GLY A 141 0.23 -8.81 -7.25
CA GLY A 141 0.75 -9.23 -8.57
C GLY A 141 1.29 -10.67 -8.63
N GLY A 142 1.85 -11.17 -7.53
CA GLY A 142 2.47 -12.50 -7.45
C GLY A 142 1.81 -13.46 -6.45
N VAL A 143 0.61 -13.15 -5.95
CA VAL A 143 -0.06 -13.91 -4.89
C VAL A 143 -1.07 -14.89 -5.48
N ASP A 144 -1.16 -16.09 -4.90
CA ASP A 144 -2.16 -17.10 -5.28
C ASP A 144 -3.60 -16.60 -5.05
N PRO A 145 -4.61 -17.15 -5.77
CA PRO A 145 -5.99 -16.67 -5.70
C PRO A 145 -6.60 -16.69 -4.28
N ALA A 146 -6.33 -17.72 -3.48
CA ALA A 146 -6.89 -17.84 -2.14
C ALA A 146 -6.31 -16.78 -1.18
N ALA A 147 -4.99 -16.58 -1.25
CA ALA A 147 -4.35 -15.51 -0.49
C ALA A 147 -4.76 -14.12 -1.00
N ARG A 148 -5.05 -13.96 -2.29
CA ARG A 148 -5.58 -12.71 -2.87
C ARG A 148 -6.90 -12.30 -2.22
N ASP A 149 -7.86 -13.22 -2.11
CA ASP A 149 -9.17 -12.94 -1.50
C ASP A 149 -9.02 -12.59 -0.01
N TYR A 150 -8.12 -13.27 0.70
CA TYR A 150 -7.80 -12.92 2.08
C TYR A 150 -7.19 -11.52 2.21
N ILE A 151 -6.25 -11.18 1.34
CA ILE A 151 -5.62 -9.84 1.30
C ILE A 151 -6.67 -8.76 1.03
N LEU A 152 -7.53 -8.95 0.04
CA LEU A 152 -8.60 -8.01 -0.27
C LEU A 152 -9.57 -7.87 0.90
N SER A 153 -10.00 -8.97 1.51
CA SER A 153 -10.86 -8.94 2.69
C SER A 153 -10.16 -8.25 3.87
N THR A 154 -8.86 -8.46 4.03
CA THR A 154 -8.07 -7.79 5.07
C THR A 154 -7.98 -6.28 4.84
N ILE A 155 -7.74 -5.84 3.61
CA ILE A 155 -7.76 -4.43 3.24
C ILE A 155 -9.15 -3.84 3.55
N LEU A 156 -10.23 -4.51 3.11
CA LEU A 156 -11.60 -4.04 3.25
C LEU A 156 -12.11 -4.02 4.70
N ASN A 157 -11.65 -4.94 5.54
CA ASN A 157 -12.15 -5.10 6.91
C ASN A 157 -11.27 -4.40 7.96
N ASN A 158 -10.03 -4.08 7.63
CA ASN A 158 -9.05 -3.59 8.61
C ASN A 158 -8.58 -2.15 8.37
N TYR A 159 -9.04 -1.48 7.31
CA TYR A 159 -8.80 -0.06 7.20
C TYR A 159 -9.79 0.73 8.08
N SER A 160 -9.33 1.83 8.65
CA SER A 160 -10.22 2.77 9.34
C SER A 160 -11.26 3.31 8.35
N ARG A 161 -12.52 3.46 8.77
CA ARG A 161 -13.57 4.04 7.90
C ARG A 161 -13.24 5.45 7.40
N ASP A 162 -12.33 6.13 8.09
CA ASP A 162 -11.85 7.46 7.71
C ASP A 162 -10.58 7.40 6.84
N ALA A 163 -10.01 6.21 6.61
CA ALA A 163 -8.84 6.05 5.78
C ALA A 163 -9.20 5.89 4.31
N THR A 164 -8.35 6.41 3.44
CA THR A 164 -8.47 6.24 1.99
C THR A 164 -7.48 5.19 1.52
N VAL A 165 -7.92 4.31 0.64
CA VAL A 165 -7.07 3.27 0.03
C VAL A 165 -7.01 3.51 -1.48
N ILE A 166 -5.81 3.63 -2.01
CA ILE A 166 -5.56 3.74 -3.46
C ILE A 166 -4.81 2.50 -3.91
N LEU A 167 -5.37 1.77 -4.86
CA LEU A 167 -4.77 0.56 -5.41
C LEU A 167 -5.15 0.38 -6.90
N PRO A 168 -4.34 -0.33 -7.70
CA PRO A 168 -4.76 -0.73 -9.03
C PRO A 168 -5.92 -1.75 -8.92
N PRO A 169 -6.90 -1.71 -9.83
CA PRO A 169 -8.03 -2.63 -9.80
C PRO A 169 -7.55 -4.05 -10.09
N THR A 170 -8.01 -4.98 -9.27
CA THR A 170 -7.94 -6.41 -9.58
C THR A 170 -9.29 -6.86 -10.16
N SER A 171 -9.28 -7.89 -11.01
CA SER A 171 -10.49 -8.38 -11.67
C SER A 171 -11.63 -8.77 -10.71
N SER A 172 -11.30 -9.20 -9.49
CA SER A 172 -12.27 -9.54 -8.43
C SER A 172 -12.76 -8.34 -7.61
N ALA A 173 -12.01 -7.24 -7.59
CA ALA A 173 -12.36 -6.07 -6.79
C ALA A 173 -13.37 -5.14 -7.48
N ILE A 174 -13.47 -5.18 -8.82
CA ILE A 174 -14.35 -4.31 -9.62
C ILE A 174 -15.86 -4.51 -9.30
N SER A 175 -16.24 -5.63 -8.72
CA SER A 175 -17.62 -5.97 -8.35
C SER A 175 -18.04 -5.50 -6.95
N SER A 176 -17.17 -4.89 -6.17
CA SER A 176 -17.51 -4.40 -4.83
C SER A 176 -18.25 -3.05 -4.90
N PRO A 177 -19.36 -2.85 -4.14
CA PRO A 177 -20.11 -1.60 -4.10
C PRO A 177 -19.33 -0.42 -3.50
N PHE A 178 -18.17 -0.66 -2.93
CA PHE A 178 -17.31 0.35 -2.31
C PHE A 178 -16.32 1.03 -3.28
N TRP A 179 -16.31 0.63 -4.56
CA TRP A 179 -15.41 1.21 -5.54
C TRP A 179 -15.92 2.54 -6.09
N THR A 180 -15.17 3.58 -5.89
CA THR A 180 -15.34 4.85 -6.62
C THR A 180 -14.36 4.90 -7.78
N LYS A 181 -14.86 5.11 -9.00
CA LYS A 181 -14.02 5.42 -10.17
C LYS A 181 -13.69 6.91 -10.11
N PRO A 182 -12.43 7.31 -10.11
CA PRO A 182 -12.10 8.71 -10.37
C PRO A 182 -12.54 9.04 -11.79
N SER A 183 -13.32 10.10 -11.96
CA SER A 183 -13.60 10.71 -13.27
C SER A 183 -12.37 11.53 -13.65
N PHE A 184 -11.69 11.11 -14.71
CA PHE A 184 -10.65 11.87 -15.38
C PHE A 184 -11.30 12.72 -16.48
#